data_1ea660947b5fc43ea2bffdf5ca768574
#
_entry.id   1ea660947b5fc43ea2bffdf5ca768574
#
_cell.length_a   1.000
_cell.length_b   1.000
_cell.length_c   1.000
_cell.angle_alpha   90.00
_cell.angle_beta   90.00
_cell.angle_gamma   90.00
#
_symmetry.space_group_name_H-M   'P 1'
#
loop_
_entity.id
_entity.type
_entity.pdbx_description
1 polymer ?
#
loop_
_entity_poly.entity_id
_entity_poly.type
_entity_poly.pdbx_seq_one_letter_code
_entity_poly.pdbx_strand_id
1 'polypeptide(L)'
;MATHAGGLITEVRPAVRTKRLVRKFGDRIILKELDLTLAPGEFTALLGRSGSGKSTLLRAVARLDHTVEGSGELTVPERVSLSFQDSRLLPWLRVLDNVTLGLRGPGARIRGLTALAEVGLAGRDRSWPHELSGGEQQRAALARALVREPELLLADEPFGALDALTRIKMHGLLRELYERHRPAVLLVTHDVDEAVELADRVLVLEEGLISVDLAIDLPTPRSRRDARFQEYRDTLLTALGVAQPPPTA
;
A
#
# COMPACT_ATOMS: atom_id res chain seq x y z
N MET A 1 0.22 -47.30 24.51
CA MET A 1 0.17 -45.90 24.93
C MET A 1 0.70 -45.01 23.80
N ALA A 2 -0.20 -44.44 23.03
CA ALA A 2 0.15 -43.57 21.91
C ALA A 2 -0.09 -42.10 22.34
N THR A 3 0.99 -41.36 22.49
CA THR A 3 0.98 -39.97 22.89
C THR A 3 0.65 -39.14 21.64
N HIS A 4 -0.54 -38.59 21.58
CA HIS A 4 -0.93 -37.59 20.58
C HIS A 4 -0.24 -36.25 20.94
N ALA A 5 0.80 -35.92 20.19
CA ALA A 5 1.32 -34.56 20.16
C ALA A 5 0.41 -33.72 19.24
N GLY A 6 -0.62 -33.12 19.81
CA GLY A 6 -1.41 -32.11 19.15
C GLY A 6 -0.60 -30.84 18.99
N GLY A 7 0.07 -30.68 17.83
CA GLY A 7 0.68 -29.41 17.44
C GLY A 7 -0.44 -28.38 17.25
N LEU A 8 -0.49 -27.36 18.11
CA LEU A 8 -1.30 -26.18 17.91
C LEU A 8 -0.76 -25.48 16.65
N ILE A 9 -1.40 -25.70 15.51
CA ILE A 9 -1.20 -24.84 14.34
C ILE A 9 -1.81 -23.50 14.75
N THR A 10 -0.96 -22.57 15.18
CA THR A 10 -1.37 -21.18 15.43
C THR A 10 -1.76 -20.63 14.06
N GLU A 11 -3.05 -20.60 13.73
CA GLU A 11 -3.55 -19.93 12.54
C GLU A 11 -3.06 -18.48 12.59
N VAL A 12 -2.14 -18.11 11.72
CA VAL A 12 -1.65 -16.73 11.61
C VAL A 12 -2.83 -15.87 11.18
N ARG A 13 -3.28 -14.99 12.08
CA ARG A 13 -4.40 -14.11 11.80
C ARG A 13 -4.02 -13.17 10.63
N PRO A 14 -4.80 -13.14 9.55
CA PRO A 14 -4.50 -12.28 8.41
C PRO A 14 -4.53 -10.80 8.81
N ALA A 15 -3.71 -9.98 8.16
CA ALA A 15 -3.73 -8.53 8.33
C ALA A 15 -5.03 -7.93 7.77
N VAL A 16 -5.49 -8.42 6.61
CA VAL A 16 -6.80 -8.05 6.06
C VAL A 16 -7.53 -9.31 5.67
N ARG A 17 -8.82 -9.38 5.98
CA ARG A 17 -9.71 -10.42 5.48
C ARG A 17 -11.05 -9.83 5.13
N THR A 18 -11.49 -10.04 3.89
CA THR A 18 -12.86 -9.78 3.46
C THR A 18 -13.56 -11.10 3.12
N LYS A 19 -14.86 -11.18 3.42
CA LYS A 19 -15.70 -12.28 2.98
C LYS A 19 -16.97 -11.71 2.39
N ARG A 20 -17.18 -11.98 1.09
CA ARG A 20 -18.30 -11.49 0.30
C ARG A 20 -18.57 -10.00 0.53
N LEU A 21 -17.51 -9.20 0.49
CA LEU A 21 -17.59 -7.77 0.74
C LEU A 21 -18.31 -7.06 -0.39
N VAL A 22 -19.45 -6.45 -0.08
CA VAL A 22 -20.22 -5.62 -1.01
C VAL A 22 -20.11 -4.17 -0.57
N ARG A 23 -19.93 -3.26 -1.53
CA ARG A 23 -20.04 -1.80 -1.34
C ARG A 23 -20.81 -1.20 -2.50
N LYS A 24 -21.78 -0.33 -2.19
CA LYS A 24 -22.63 0.32 -3.20
C LYS A 24 -22.81 1.81 -2.93
N PHE A 25 -23.03 2.56 -3.97
CA PHE A 25 -23.35 3.99 -3.96
C PHE A 25 -24.68 4.18 -4.71
N GLY A 26 -25.77 4.41 -3.97
CA GLY A 26 -27.10 4.30 -4.52
C GLY A 26 -27.34 2.91 -5.11
N ASP A 27 -27.80 2.82 -6.34
CA ASP A 27 -28.07 1.54 -7.00
C ASP A 27 -26.82 0.89 -7.63
N ARG A 28 -25.67 1.59 -7.65
CA ARG A 28 -24.45 1.09 -8.28
C ARG A 28 -23.63 0.27 -7.30
N ILE A 29 -23.51 -1.04 -7.53
CA ILE A 29 -22.59 -1.91 -6.79
C ILE A 29 -21.17 -1.71 -7.35
N ILE A 30 -20.24 -1.38 -6.46
CA ILE A 30 -18.83 -1.16 -6.79
C ILE A 30 -17.97 -2.37 -6.43
N LEU A 31 -18.18 -2.98 -5.25
CA LEU A 31 -17.54 -4.24 -4.86
C LEU A 31 -18.61 -5.32 -4.82
N LYS A 32 -18.35 -6.42 -5.53
CA LYS A 32 -19.34 -7.49 -5.81
C LYS A 32 -18.95 -8.77 -5.06
N GLU A 33 -19.32 -8.88 -3.78
CA GLU A 33 -18.97 -10.06 -2.95
C GLU A 33 -17.46 -10.39 -2.97
N LEU A 34 -16.62 -9.38 -2.80
CA LEU A 34 -15.17 -9.49 -2.91
C LEU A 34 -14.59 -10.26 -1.71
N ASP A 35 -13.88 -11.35 -2.01
CA ASP A 35 -13.07 -12.10 -1.06
C ASP A 35 -11.60 -11.74 -1.23
N LEU A 36 -10.94 -11.37 -0.14
CA LEU A 36 -9.53 -11.01 -0.12
C LEU A 36 -8.92 -11.38 1.22
N THR A 37 -7.69 -11.89 1.18
CA THR A 37 -6.89 -12.13 2.37
C THR A 37 -5.48 -11.61 2.13
N LEU A 38 -4.97 -10.76 3.03
CA LEU A 38 -3.58 -10.29 3.06
C LEU A 38 -2.91 -10.86 4.31
N ALA A 39 -1.73 -11.45 4.14
CA ALA A 39 -0.97 -11.96 5.27
C ALA A 39 -0.25 -10.83 6.02
N PRO A 40 0.05 -11.00 7.33
CA PRO A 40 0.92 -10.08 8.05
C PRO A 40 2.30 -9.98 7.37
N GLY A 41 2.80 -8.76 7.21
CA GLY A 41 4.11 -8.53 6.59
C GLY A 41 4.16 -8.82 5.08
N GLU A 42 3.03 -9.02 4.40
CA GLU A 42 2.94 -9.21 2.94
C GLU A 42 2.87 -7.85 2.24
N PHE A 43 3.66 -7.67 1.20
CA PHE A 43 3.55 -6.51 0.32
C PHE A 43 2.69 -6.87 -0.90
N THR A 44 1.46 -6.40 -0.92
CA THR A 44 0.50 -6.64 -2.01
C THR A 44 0.26 -5.37 -2.80
N ALA A 45 0.36 -5.43 -4.13
CA ALA A 45 -0.09 -4.37 -5.03
C ALA A 45 -1.48 -4.67 -5.59
N LEU A 46 -2.31 -3.63 -5.70
CA LEU A 46 -3.64 -3.68 -6.31
C LEU A 46 -3.67 -2.84 -7.57
N LEU A 47 -3.73 -3.50 -8.70
CA LEU A 47 -3.90 -2.92 -10.02
C LEU A 47 -5.38 -2.92 -10.43
N GLY A 48 -5.72 -2.14 -11.43
CA GLY A 48 -7.04 -2.14 -12.07
C GLY A 48 -7.32 -0.84 -12.79
N ARG A 49 -8.26 -0.87 -13.71
CA ARG A 49 -8.66 0.29 -14.51
C ARG A 49 -9.32 1.38 -13.62
N SER A 50 -9.40 2.60 -14.14
CA SER A 50 -10.17 3.64 -13.46
C SER A 50 -11.63 3.20 -13.28
N GLY A 51 -12.16 3.40 -12.07
CA GLY A 51 -13.53 2.99 -11.74
C GLY A 51 -13.72 1.52 -11.39
N SER A 52 -12.69 0.68 -11.34
CA SER A 52 -12.80 -0.74 -10.98
C SER A 52 -13.15 -1.00 -9.51
N GLY A 53 -13.02 0.01 -8.62
CA GLY A 53 -13.34 -0.11 -7.19
C GLY A 53 -12.14 -0.05 -6.25
N LYS A 54 -10.90 0.17 -6.73
CA LYS A 54 -9.67 0.20 -5.91
C LYS A 54 -9.76 1.15 -4.72
N SER A 55 -10.11 2.40 -4.98
CA SER A 55 -10.23 3.41 -3.90
C SER A 55 -11.41 3.12 -2.97
N THR A 56 -12.45 2.41 -3.44
CA THR A 56 -13.56 1.96 -2.59
C THR A 56 -13.10 0.86 -1.65
N LEU A 57 -12.36 -0.13 -2.16
CA LEU A 57 -11.77 -1.19 -1.33
C LEU A 57 -10.78 -0.59 -0.31
N LEU A 58 -9.89 0.29 -0.76
CA LEU A 58 -8.91 0.93 0.12
C LEU A 58 -9.59 1.74 1.24
N ARG A 59 -10.65 2.50 0.93
CA ARG A 59 -11.41 3.24 1.95
C ARG A 59 -12.15 2.31 2.92
N ALA A 60 -12.69 1.19 2.44
CA ALA A 60 -13.31 0.19 3.30
C ALA A 60 -12.28 -0.39 4.28
N VAL A 61 -11.11 -0.81 3.79
CA VAL A 61 -10.01 -1.34 4.61
C VAL A 61 -9.47 -0.28 5.58
N ALA A 62 -9.43 0.99 5.17
CA ALA A 62 -9.06 2.12 6.02
C ALA A 62 -10.14 2.51 7.05
N ARG A 63 -11.32 1.86 7.03
CA ARG A 63 -12.49 2.24 7.84
C ARG A 63 -12.94 3.69 7.61
N LEU A 64 -12.87 4.16 6.36
CA LEU A 64 -13.25 5.52 5.94
C LEU A 64 -14.54 5.54 5.11
N ASP A 65 -15.29 4.44 5.09
CA ASP A 65 -16.50 4.24 4.29
C ASP A 65 -17.79 4.22 5.14
N HIS A 66 -17.82 4.95 6.25
CA HIS A 66 -18.92 4.92 7.24
C HIS A 66 -20.32 5.23 6.68
N THR A 67 -20.39 5.93 5.55
CA THR A 67 -21.66 6.32 4.89
C THR A 67 -21.96 5.45 3.66
N VAL A 68 -21.11 4.46 3.36
CA VAL A 68 -21.26 3.61 2.18
C VAL A 68 -22.08 2.37 2.55
N GLU A 69 -23.16 2.14 1.82
CA GLU A 69 -23.99 0.95 2.02
C GLU A 69 -23.26 -0.30 1.54
N GLY A 70 -23.48 -1.42 2.23
CA GLY A 70 -22.89 -2.68 1.84
C GLY A 70 -23.18 -3.81 2.82
N SER A 71 -22.58 -4.97 2.53
CA SER A 71 -22.66 -6.19 3.34
C SER A 71 -21.34 -6.94 3.30
N GLY A 72 -21.30 -8.11 3.93
CA GLY A 72 -20.11 -8.95 4.04
C GLY A 72 -19.29 -8.63 5.28
N GLU A 73 -18.24 -9.44 5.48
CA GLU A 73 -17.34 -9.29 6.63
C GLU A 73 -16.06 -8.58 6.21
N LEU A 74 -15.55 -7.72 7.08
CA LEU A 74 -14.24 -7.07 6.91
C LEU A 74 -13.51 -7.08 8.24
N THR A 75 -12.35 -7.73 8.26
CA THR A 75 -11.45 -7.74 9.40
C THR A 75 -10.17 -7.02 9.00
N VAL A 76 -9.76 -6.04 9.81
CA VAL A 76 -8.51 -5.28 9.66
C VAL A 76 -7.87 -5.08 11.04
N PRO A 77 -6.54 -4.87 11.12
CA PRO A 77 -5.86 -4.64 12.39
C PRO A 77 -6.27 -3.29 13.02
N GLU A 78 -5.83 -3.04 14.24
CA GLU A 78 -6.10 -1.76 14.92
C GLU A 78 -5.25 -0.63 14.35
N ARG A 79 -3.97 -0.89 14.09
CA ARG A 79 -3.02 0.11 13.62
C ARG A 79 -2.94 0.11 12.11
N VAL A 80 -3.84 0.86 11.49
CA VAL A 80 -3.84 1.11 10.04
C VAL A 80 -3.34 2.52 9.78
N SER A 81 -2.39 2.65 8.86
CA SER A 81 -1.95 3.95 8.33
C SER A 81 -2.26 4.06 6.84
N LEU A 82 -2.55 5.28 6.40
CA LEU A 82 -2.89 5.56 5.01
C LEU A 82 -1.99 6.68 4.48
N SER A 83 -1.34 6.41 3.34
CA SER A 83 -0.63 7.38 2.52
C SER A 83 -1.43 7.64 1.26
N PHE A 84 -1.57 8.91 0.88
CA PHE A 84 -2.29 9.34 -0.30
C PHE A 84 -1.34 9.78 -1.42
N GLN A 85 -1.87 9.95 -2.61
CA GLN A 85 -1.15 10.51 -3.75
C GLN A 85 -0.60 11.92 -3.43
N ASP A 86 -1.43 12.78 -2.84
CA ASP A 86 -0.97 14.05 -2.27
C ASP A 86 -0.45 13.83 -0.85
N SER A 87 0.59 14.53 -0.45
CA SER A 87 1.20 14.41 0.87
C SER A 87 0.23 14.73 2.02
N ARG A 88 -0.79 15.56 1.75
CA ARG A 88 -1.79 16.04 2.73
C ARG A 88 -1.16 16.48 4.04
N LEU A 89 0.00 17.13 3.95
CA LEU A 89 0.58 17.80 5.11
C LEU A 89 -0.28 19.02 5.45
N LEU A 90 -0.51 19.24 6.73
CA LEU A 90 -1.24 20.40 7.22
C LEU A 90 -0.35 21.64 7.08
N PRO A 91 -0.69 22.63 6.24
CA PRO A 91 0.22 23.73 5.91
C PRO A 91 0.50 24.67 7.08
N TRP A 92 -0.35 24.65 8.12
CA TRP A 92 -0.20 25.43 9.35
C TRP A 92 0.56 24.70 10.47
N LEU A 93 1.07 23.48 10.22
CA LEU A 93 1.92 22.73 11.14
C LEU A 93 3.33 22.58 10.59
N ARG A 94 4.33 22.59 11.46
CA ARG A 94 5.70 22.24 11.09
C ARG A 94 5.79 20.79 10.68
N VAL A 95 6.86 20.42 9.97
CA VAL A 95 7.05 19.06 9.44
C VAL A 95 7.02 18.02 10.57
N LEU A 96 7.71 18.27 11.69
CA LEU A 96 7.67 17.37 12.84
C LEU A 96 6.26 17.22 13.41
N ASP A 97 5.51 18.32 13.53
CA ASP A 97 4.16 18.31 14.09
C ASP A 97 3.19 17.56 13.14
N ASN A 98 3.41 17.65 11.82
CA ASN A 98 2.71 16.83 10.83
C ASN A 98 3.00 15.34 11.03
N VAL A 99 4.27 14.97 11.18
CA VAL A 99 4.69 13.57 11.35
C VAL A 99 4.16 13.00 12.67
N THR A 100 4.20 13.77 13.74
CA THR A 100 3.75 13.31 15.06
C THR A 100 2.27 13.53 15.33
N LEU A 101 1.50 13.99 14.34
CA LEU A 101 0.07 14.30 14.47
C LEU A 101 -0.71 13.10 15.06
N GLY A 102 -1.33 13.32 16.21
CA GLY A 102 -2.12 12.31 16.91
C GLY A 102 -1.29 11.28 17.68
N LEU A 103 0.05 11.35 17.69
CA LEU A 103 0.88 10.63 18.67
C LEU A 103 0.75 11.27 20.04
N ARG A 104 0.72 10.44 21.06
CA ARG A 104 0.68 10.88 22.47
C ARG A 104 1.85 10.31 23.25
N GLY A 105 2.17 10.96 24.36
CA GLY A 105 3.19 10.51 25.32
C GLY A 105 4.57 11.16 25.11
N PRO A 106 5.46 11.01 26.10
CA PRO A 106 6.73 11.74 26.18
C PRO A 106 7.73 11.41 25.06
N GLY A 107 7.59 10.24 24.42
CA GLY A 107 8.46 9.79 23.32
C GLY A 107 8.03 10.26 21.92
N ALA A 108 6.87 10.92 21.77
CA ALA A 108 6.33 11.26 20.44
C ALA A 108 7.31 12.10 19.58
N ARG A 109 7.96 13.10 20.21
CA ARG A 109 8.94 13.95 19.52
C ARG A 109 10.14 13.15 19.03
N ILE A 110 10.69 12.27 19.86
CA ILE A 110 11.86 11.44 19.51
C ILE A 110 11.50 10.51 18.36
N ARG A 111 10.36 9.80 18.43
CA ARG A 111 9.88 8.95 17.34
C ARG A 111 9.70 9.73 16.04
N GLY A 112 9.15 10.95 16.11
CA GLY A 112 8.99 11.81 14.92
C GLY A 112 10.34 12.20 14.31
N LEU A 113 11.34 12.56 15.11
CA LEU A 113 12.69 12.88 14.62
C LEU A 113 13.37 11.65 14.00
N THR A 114 13.23 10.48 14.62
CA THR A 114 13.73 9.21 14.07
C THR A 114 13.07 8.90 12.73
N ALA A 115 11.73 8.99 12.64
CA ALA A 115 11.00 8.75 11.39
C ALA A 115 11.40 9.74 10.29
N LEU A 116 11.64 11.01 10.62
CA LEU A 116 12.18 12.00 9.66
C LEU A 116 13.59 11.64 9.20
N ALA A 117 14.43 11.17 10.08
CA ALA A 117 15.79 10.73 9.71
C ALA A 117 15.76 9.50 8.80
N GLU A 118 14.87 8.52 9.04
CA GLU A 118 14.69 7.33 8.22
C GLU A 118 14.28 7.65 6.78
N VAL A 119 13.50 8.73 6.57
CA VAL A 119 13.11 9.18 5.23
C VAL A 119 14.08 10.23 4.64
N GLY A 120 15.25 10.43 5.23
CA GLY A 120 16.25 11.38 4.75
C GLY A 120 15.86 12.85 4.92
N LEU A 121 15.07 13.18 5.94
CA LEU A 121 14.63 14.54 6.28
C LEU A 121 15.17 15.00 7.64
N ALA A 122 16.33 14.46 8.09
CA ALA A 122 17.01 14.96 9.29
C ALA A 122 17.29 16.47 9.16
N GLY A 123 16.98 17.23 10.21
CA GLY A 123 17.13 18.68 10.25
C GLY A 123 16.00 19.48 9.59
N ARG A 124 14.99 18.82 9.01
CA ARG A 124 13.80 19.47 8.43
C ARG A 124 12.61 19.55 9.43
N ASP A 125 12.81 19.17 10.67
CA ASP A 125 11.78 19.10 11.72
C ASP A 125 11.04 20.43 11.94
N ARG A 126 11.75 21.55 11.79
CA ARG A 126 11.21 22.91 11.96
C ARG A 126 10.72 23.58 10.68
N SER A 127 10.94 22.95 9.52
CA SER A 127 10.46 23.48 8.24
C SER A 127 8.93 23.47 8.13
N TRP A 128 8.41 24.36 7.30
CA TRP A 128 7.00 24.35 6.90
C TRP A 128 6.81 23.46 5.66
N PRO A 129 5.61 22.88 5.43
CA PRO A 129 5.37 22.08 4.25
C PRO A 129 5.71 22.77 2.92
N HIS A 130 5.44 24.07 2.77
CA HIS A 130 5.74 24.83 1.56
C HIS A 130 7.23 25.07 1.29
N GLU A 131 8.09 24.87 2.29
CA GLU A 131 9.56 24.93 2.16
C GLU A 131 10.16 23.61 1.67
N LEU A 132 9.33 22.55 1.55
CA LEU A 132 9.73 21.25 1.06
C LEU A 132 9.39 21.10 -0.43
N SER A 133 10.29 20.44 -1.19
CA SER A 133 9.95 19.95 -2.52
C SER A 133 8.84 18.89 -2.46
N GLY A 134 8.15 18.63 -3.58
CA GLY A 134 7.10 17.62 -3.64
C GLY A 134 7.57 16.22 -3.15
N GLY A 135 8.78 15.82 -3.53
CA GLY A 135 9.37 14.56 -3.06
C GLY A 135 9.69 14.57 -1.56
N GLU A 136 10.14 15.70 -0.99
CA GLU A 136 10.35 15.86 0.45
C GLU A 136 9.00 15.82 1.21
N GLN A 137 7.96 16.46 0.67
CA GLN A 137 6.61 16.38 1.25
C GLN A 137 6.10 14.94 1.27
N GLN A 138 6.31 14.19 0.19
CA GLN A 138 5.90 12.79 0.11
C GLN A 138 6.66 11.91 1.12
N ARG A 139 7.99 12.14 1.29
CA ARG A 139 8.77 11.48 2.34
C ARG A 139 8.28 11.82 3.75
N ALA A 140 7.91 13.07 4.00
CA ALA A 140 7.33 13.45 5.29
C ALA A 140 5.96 12.78 5.53
N ALA A 141 5.13 12.63 4.49
CA ALA A 141 3.88 11.90 4.57
C ALA A 141 4.10 10.40 4.85
N LEU A 142 5.13 9.79 4.26
CA LEU A 142 5.52 8.41 4.53
C LEU A 142 6.02 8.26 5.99
N ALA A 143 6.86 9.18 6.48
CA ALA A 143 7.28 9.21 7.88
C ALA A 143 6.07 9.31 8.84
N ARG A 144 5.08 10.16 8.51
CA ARG A 144 3.82 10.27 9.27
C ARG A 144 3.03 8.96 9.30
N ALA A 145 3.03 8.22 8.20
CA ALA A 145 2.34 6.94 8.13
C ALA A 145 3.04 5.86 8.98
N LEU A 146 4.38 5.83 8.98
CA LEU A 146 5.18 4.80 9.65
C LEU A 146 5.46 5.07 11.13
N VAL A 147 5.50 6.34 11.56
CA VAL A 147 5.82 6.71 12.96
C VAL A 147 4.90 6.09 14.02
N ARG A 148 3.73 5.60 13.58
CA ARG A 148 2.73 4.90 14.41
C ARG A 148 2.95 3.40 14.46
N GLU A 149 3.98 2.88 13.80
CA GLU A 149 4.28 1.44 13.71
C GLU A 149 3.03 0.66 13.26
N PRO A 150 2.49 0.96 12.07
CA PRO A 150 1.26 0.32 11.62
C PRO A 150 1.47 -1.18 11.37
N GLU A 151 0.43 -1.96 11.64
CA GLU A 151 0.35 -3.36 11.24
C GLU A 151 -0.04 -3.48 9.76
N LEU A 152 -0.74 -2.44 9.25
CA LEU A 152 -1.17 -2.32 7.85
C LEU A 152 -0.91 -0.91 7.33
N LEU A 153 -0.12 -0.81 6.28
CA LEU A 153 0.11 0.41 5.51
C LEU A 153 -0.71 0.35 4.21
N LEU A 154 -1.61 1.28 4.05
CA LEU A 154 -2.37 1.51 2.82
C LEU A 154 -1.71 2.66 2.05
N ALA A 155 -1.47 2.48 0.76
CA ALA A 155 -0.87 3.51 -0.08
C ALA A 155 -1.72 3.67 -1.36
N ASP A 156 -2.32 4.85 -1.53
CA ASP A 156 -3.19 5.18 -2.67
C ASP A 156 -2.40 6.01 -3.69
N GLU A 157 -1.86 5.37 -4.73
CA GLU A 157 -1.05 5.97 -5.79
C GLU A 157 0.07 6.90 -5.28
N PRO A 158 0.88 6.50 -4.27
CA PRO A 158 1.73 7.40 -3.50
C PRO A 158 2.84 8.06 -4.32
N PHE A 159 3.07 7.61 -5.54
CA PHE A 159 4.16 8.09 -6.41
C PHE A 159 3.65 8.74 -7.70
N GLY A 160 2.31 8.81 -7.90
CA GLY A 160 1.71 9.30 -9.13
C GLY A 160 2.06 10.75 -9.50
N ALA A 161 2.29 11.61 -8.50
CA ALA A 161 2.62 13.02 -8.69
C ALA A 161 4.14 13.30 -8.80
N LEU A 162 5.01 12.26 -8.72
CA LEU A 162 6.46 12.43 -8.70
C LEU A 162 7.07 12.32 -10.10
N ASP A 163 8.14 13.08 -10.34
CA ASP A 163 8.99 12.88 -11.51
C ASP A 163 9.71 11.52 -11.45
N ALA A 164 10.21 11.07 -12.61
CA ALA A 164 10.77 9.72 -12.74
C ALA A 164 11.95 9.44 -11.79
N LEU A 165 12.87 10.40 -11.59
CA LEU A 165 14.03 10.22 -10.71
C LEU A 165 13.65 10.18 -9.25
N THR A 166 12.75 11.05 -8.84
CA THR A 166 12.20 11.09 -7.48
C THR A 166 11.40 9.81 -7.19
N ARG A 167 10.64 9.31 -8.16
CA ARG A 167 9.89 8.05 -8.05
C ARG A 167 10.81 6.85 -7.79
N ILE A 168 11.90 6.71 -8.56
CA ILE A 168 12.89 5.63 -8.35
C ILE A 168 13.47 5.67 -6.92
N LYS A 169 13.83 6.87 -6.44
CA LYS A 169 14.35 7.05 -5.07
C LYS A 169 13.29 6.67 -4.01
N MET A 170 12.03 7.02 -4.27
CA MET A 170 10.93 6.70 -3.37
C MET A 170 10.61 5.20 -3.32
N HIS A 171 10.72 4.47 -4.46
CA HIS A 171 10.59 3.01 -4.49
C HIS A 171 11.65 2.35 -3.61
N GLY A 172 12.93 2.75 -3.77
CA GLY A 172 14.02 2.25 -2.93
C GLY A 172 13.80 2.52 -1.45
N LEU A 173 13.39 3.75 -1.11
CA LEU A 173 13.08 4.14 0.27
C LEU A 173 11.91 3.34 0.85
N LEU A 174 10.80 3.20 0.11
CA LEU A 174 9.66 2.41 0.58
C LEU A 174 10.06 0.95 0.82
N ARG A 175 10.87 0.37 -0.07
CA ARG A 175 11.37 -1.00 0.08
C ARG A 175 12.24 -1.14 1.33
N GLU A 176 13.18 -0.22 1.57
CA GLU A 176 14.03 -0.21 2.76
C GLU A 176 13.20 -0.12 4.05
N LEU A 177 12.21 0.77 4.07
CA LEU A 177 11.33 0.95 5.23
C LEU A 177 10.42 -0.27 5.44
N TYR A 178 9.92 -0.88 4.35
CA TYR A 178 9.16 -2.13 4.43
C TYR A 178 10.01 -3.27 5.02
N GLU A 179 11.26 -3.42 4.59
CA GLU A 179 12.15 -4.45 5.10
C GLU A 179 12.49 -4.26 6.59
N ARG A 180 12.54 -3.01 7.03
CA ARG A 180 12.83 -2.64 8.42
C ARG A 180 11.63 -2.83 9.36
N HIS A 181 10.46 -2.37 8.95
CA HIS A 181 9.26 -2.31 9.81
C HIS A 181 8.31 -3.48 9.61
N ARG A 182 8.35 -4.14 8.45
CA ARG A 182 7.53 -5.31 8.10
C ARG A 182 6.02 -5.15 8.33
N PRO A 183 5.38 -4.01 8.03
CA PRO A 183 3.94 -3.95 8.02
C PRO A 183 3.37 -4.82 6.89
N ALA A 184 2.12 -5.24 6.97
CA ALA A 184 1.40 -5.60 5.76
C ALA A 184 1.21 -4.33 4.92
N VAL A 185 1.38 -4.42 3.59
CA VAL A 185 1.23 -3.27 2.68
C VAL A 185 0.18 -3.59 1.62
N LEU A 186 -0.76 -2.67 1.42
CA LEU A 186 -1.64 -2.66 0.26
C LEU A 186 -1.37 -1.39 -0.55
N LEU A 187 -0.63 -1.55 -1.65
CA LEU A 187 -0.29 -0.49 -2.59
C LEU A 187 -1.30 -0.47 -3.73
N VAL A 188 -2.09 0.58 -3.83
CA VAL A 188 -2.91 0.84 -5.02
C VAL A 188 -2.08 1.63 -6.01
N THR A 189 -1.96 1.11 -7.22
CA THR A 189 -1.25 1.78 -8.31
C THR A 189 -1.88 1.45 -9.67
N HIS A 190 -1.61 2.26 -10.67
CA HIS A 190 -1.91 1.98 -12.08
C HIS A 190 -0.65 1.61 -12.87
N ASP A 191 0.53 1.67 -12.26
CA ASP A 191 1.80 1.34 -12.88
C ASP A 191 2.16 -0.13 -12.63
N VAL A 192 2.14 -0.92 -13.71
CA VAL A 192 2.44 -2.37 -13.67
C VAL A 192 3.90 -2.62 -13.28
N ASP A 193 4.82 -1.78 -13.77
CA ASP A 193 6.24 -1.92 -13.47
C ASP A 193 6.50 -1.70 -11.96
N GLU A 194 5.80 -0.71 -11.37
CA GLU A 194 5.84 -0.45 -9.94
C GLU A 194 5.32 -1.65 -9.13
N ALA A 195 4.18 -2.21 -9.54
CA ALA A 195 3.59 -3.37 -8.87
C ALA A 195 4.54 -4.57 -8.87
N VAL A 196 5.14 -4.90 -10.03
CA VAL A 196 6.11 -6.02 -10.14
C VAL A 196 7.40 -5.72 -9.39
N GLU A 197 7.87 -4.45 -9.37
CA GLU A 197 9.12 -4.05 -8.72
C GLU A 197 9.02 -4.15 -7.18
N LEU A 198 7.88 -3.76 -6.59
CA LEU A 198 7.75 -3.59 -5.15
C LEU A 198 7.03 -4.74 -4.44
N ALA A 199 6.01 -5.35 -5.05
CA ALA A 199 5.09 -6.22 -4.34
C ALA A 199 5.50 -7.70 -4.40
N ASP A 200 5.22 -8.44 -3.32
CA ASP A 200 5.37 -9.89 -3.26
C ASP A 200 4.18 -10.60 -3.94
N ARG A 201 3.05 -9.88 -4.07
CA ARG A 201 1.83 -10.37 -4.70
C ARG A 201 1.11 -9.22 -5.40
N VAL A 202 0.59 -9.47 -6.59
CA VAL A 202 -0.16 -8.48 -7.37
C VAL A 202 -1.57 -8.99 -7.64
N LEU A 203 -2.53 -8.15 -7.30
CA LEU A 203 -3.95 -8.37 -7.53
C LEU A 203 -4.44 -7.44 -8.64
N VAL A 204 -5.30 -7.93 -9.53
CA VAL A 204 -6.02 -7.08 -10.48
C VAL A 204 -7.48 -7.03 -10.07
N LEU A 205 -7.98 -5.82 -9.83
CA LEU A 205 -9.38 -5.56 -9.55
C LEU A 205 -10.09 -5.13 -10.83
N GLU A 206 -11.07 -5.91 -11.24
CA GLU A 206 -11.88 -5.66 -12.41
C GLU A 206 -13.37 -5.73 -12.06
N GLU A 207 -14.12 -4.70 -12.39
CA GLU A 207 -15.56 -4.63 -12.13
C GLU A 207 -16.00 -5.02 -10.71
N GLY A 208 -15.18 -4.71 -9.71
CA GLY A 208 -15.48 -4.98 -8.29
C GLY A 208 -15.14 -6.39 -7.81
N LEU A 209 -14.43 -7.19 -8.60
CA LEU A 209 -13.92 -8.53 -8.28
C LEU A 209 -12.42 -8.61 -8.49
N ILE A 210 -11.73 -9.52 -7.80
CA ILE A 210 -10.34 -9.87 -8.10
C ILE A 210 -10.34 -10.80 -9.29
N SER A 211 -9.84 -10.34 -10.44
CA SER A 211 -9.73 -11.13 -11.67
C SER A 211 -8.39 -11.87 -11.78
N VAL A 212 -7.34 -11.33 -11.18
CA VAL A 212 -6.01 -11.95 -11.12
C VAL A 212 -5.45 -11.84 -9.71
N ASP A 213 -4.80 -12.91 -9.28
CA ASP A 213 -4.08 -13.04 -8.02
C ASP A 213 -2.75 -13.73 -8.31
N LEU A 214 -1.66 -12.96 -8.35
CA LEU A 214 -0.37 -13.39 -8.89
C LEU A 214 0.75 -13.16 -7.87
N ALA A 215 1.37 -14.25 -7.41
CA ALA A 215 2.58 -14.18 -6.60
C ALA A 215 3.79 -13.80 -7.48
N ILE A 216 4.63 -12.90 -6.99
CA ILE A 216 5.84 -12.42 -7.67
C ILE A 216 7.06 -13.05 -7.01
N ASP A 217 7.53 -14.15 -7.58
CA ASP A 217 8.73 -14.87 -7.14
C ASP A 217 9.97 -14.36 -7.89
N LEU A 218 10.42 -13.15 -7.54
CA LEU A 218 11.64 -12.54 -8.07
C LEU A 218 12.55 -12.12 -6.91
N PRO A 219 13.86 -12.39 -6.99
CA PRO A 219 14.82 -11.91 -6.00
C PRO A 219 14.91 -10.37 -6.02
N THR A 220 15.17 -9.78 -4.86
CA THR A 220 15.41 -8.34 -4.72
C THR A 220 16.92 -8.04 -4.71
N PRO A 221 17.36 -6.92 -5.33
CA PRO A 221 16.58 -5.94 -6.08
C PRO A 221 16.11 -6.46 -7.43
N ARG A 222 14.85 -6.19 -7.79
CA ARG A 222 14.26 -6.64 -9.06
C ARG A 222 14.70 -5.76 -10.21
N SER A 223 15.10 -6.36 -11.32
CA SER A 223 15.53 -5.65 -12.52
C SER A 223 14.47 -5.72 -13.61
N ARG A 224 14.08 -4.58 -14.15
CA ARG A 224 13.18 -4.49 -15.31
C ARG A 224 13.76 -5.14 -16.57
N ARG A 225 15.08 -5.48 -16.59
CA ARG A 225 15.74 -6.20 -17.70
C ARG A 225 15.65 -7.72 -17.55
N ASP A 226 15.20 -8.21 -16.41
CA ASP A 226 15.03 -9.65 -16.18
C ASP A 226 13.88 -10.18 -17.03
N ALA A 227 14.08 -11.30 -17.72
CA ALA A 227 13.06 -11.92 -18.57
C ALA A 227 11.81 -12.30 -17.76
N ARG A 228 11.97 -12.83 -16.53
CA ARG A 228 10.85 -13.16 -15.64
C ARG A 228 10.08 -11.91 -15.20
N PHE A 229 10.76 -10.76 -15.03
CA PHE A 229 10.08 -9.49 -14.76
C PHE A 229 9.17 -9.12 -15.93
N GLN A 230 9.65 -9.26 -17.18
CA GLN A 230 8.86 -8.98 -18.38
C GLN A 230 7.68 -9.95 -18.51
N GLU A 231 7.83 -11.23 -18.18
CA GLU A 231 6.74 -12.21 -18.18
C GLU A 231 5.62 -11.83 -17.20
N TYR A 232 5.96 -11.43 -15.97
CA TYR A 232 4.98 -10.93 -15.00
C TYR A 232 4.29 -9.67 -15.50
N ARG A 233 5.07 -8.71 -16.03
CA ARG A 233 4.55 -7.47 -16.60
C ARG A 233 3.56 -7.73 -17.72
N ASP A 234 3.91 -8.59 -18.68
CA ASP A 234 3.08 -8.91 -19.84
C ASP A 234 1.78 -9.63 -19.43
N THR A 235 1.86 -10.52 -18.46
CA THR A 235 0.68 -11.18 -17.85
C THR A 235 -0.28 -10.14 -17.26
N LEU A 236 0.23 -9.19 -16.49
CA LEU A 236 -0.58 -8.16 -15.86
C LEU A 236 -1.14 -7.15 -16.87
N LEU A 237 -0.36 -6.76 -17.90
CA LEU A 237 -0.85 -5.90 -18.98
C LEU A 237 -1.98 -6.56 -19.75
N THR A 238 -1.87 -7.87 -20.04
CA THR A 238 -2.92 -8.65 -20.69
C THR A 238 -4.18 -8.68 -19.82
N ALA A 239 -4.04 -8.92 -18.53
CA ALA A 239 -5.16 -8.92 -17.57
C ALA A 239 -5.85 -7.54 -17.49
N LEU A 240 -5.10 -6.45 -17.68
CA LEU A 240 -5.65 -5.09 -17.72
C LEU A 240 -6.26 -4.72 -19.08
N GLY A 241 -6.25 -5.64 -20.05
CA GLY A 241 -6.81 -5.44 -21.39
C GLY A 241 -5.96 -4.50 -22.27
N VAL A 242 -4.66 -4.39 -21.97
CA VAL A 242 -3.71 -3.70 -22.84
C VAL A 242 -3.20 -4.72 -23.85
N ALA A 243 -3.64 -4.59 -25.13
CA ALA A 243 -3.18 -5.45 -26.21
C ALA A 243 -1.66 -5.24 -26.41
N GLN A 244 -0.90 -6.32 -26.36
CA GLN A 244 0.50 -6.26 -26.79
C GLN A 244 0.56 -6.11 -28.31
N PRO A 245 1.45 -5.27 -28.88
CA PRO A 245 1.76 -5.34 -30.30
C PRO A 245 2.30 -6.74 -30.61
N PRO A 246 1.96 -7.33 -31.78
CA PRO A 246 2.50 -8.63 -32.18
C PRO A 246 4.04 -8.57 -32.14
N PRO A 247 4.73 -9.67 -31.75
CA PRO A 247 6.16 -9.71 -31.76
C PRO A 247 6.67 -9.31 -33.15
N THR A 248 7.50 -8.29 -33.21
CA THR A 248 8.23 -7.92 -34.43
C THR A 248 9.11 -9.09 -34.84
N ALA A 249 8.79 -9.70 -35.99
CA ALA A 249 9.54 -10.79 -36.61
C ALA A 249 10.92 -10.32 -37.08
#